data_0d7d28d78805761fda5a0d2ee0c08031
#
_entry.id   0d7d28d78805761fda5a0d2ee0c08031
#
_cell.length_a   1.000
_cell.length_b   1.000
_cell.length_c   1.000
_cell.angle_alpha   90.00
_cell.angle_beta   90.00
_cell.angle_gamma   90.00
#
_symmetry.space_group_name_H-M   'P 1'
#
loop_
_entity.id
_entity.type
_entity.pdbx_description
1 polymer ?
#
loop_
_entity_poly.entity_id
_entity_poly.type
_entity_poly.pdbx_seq_one_letter_code
_entity_poly.pdbx_strand_id
1 'polypeptide(L)'
;MSSRVAARLARQVEVGLTKVDLSLPQYRILMFLDEGVAVASKLADHLAVSRPTVTAVVDGLVGRGLVERRHDDGDRRRVGHTLTPAGRRLLGQADRSVDARLQEIAGHLDDGGQIQEAMFGLELWRRALDGYRAARMGPAA
;
A
#
# COMPACT_ATOMS: atom_id res chain seq x y z
N MET A 1 -18.67 -15.69 0.91
CA MET A 1 -17.93 -15.74 2.19
C MET A 1 -16.61 -15.00 2.13
N SER A 2 -15.75 -15.29 1.17
CA SER A 2 -14.41 -14.67 1.02
C SER A 2 -14.43 -13.15 0.86
N SER A 3 -15.38 -12.60 0.10
CA SER A 3 -15.53 -11.16 -0.09
C SER A 3 -15.80 -10.41 1.22
N ARG A 4 -16.62 -10.98 2.09
CA ARG A 4 -16.92 -10.38 3.39
C ARG A 4 -15.72 -10.41 4.32
N VAL A 5 -14.92 -11.49 4.27
CA VAL A 5 -13.68 -11.59 5.04
C VAL A 5 -12.67 -10.55 4.55
N ALA A 6 -12.50 -10.41 3.24
CA ALA A 6 -11.60 -9.40 2.67
C ALA A 6 -12.00 -7.97 3.10
N ALA A 7 -13.29 -7.64 3.07
CA ALA A 7 -13.79 -6.34 3.52
C ALA A 7 -13.52 -6.10 5.02
N ARG A 8 -13.70 -7.13 5.85
CA ARG A 8 -13.42 -7.06 7.28
C ARG A 8 -11.92 -6.90 7.55
N LEU A 9 -11.06 -7.61 6.81
CA LEU A 9 -9.61 -7.45 6.91
C LEU A 9 -9.17 -6.03 6.51
N ALA A 10 -9.72 -5.49 5.43
CA ALA A 10 -9.43 -4.11 5.02
C ALA A 10 -9.75 -3.11 6.14
N ARG A 11 -10.86 -3.30 6.86
CA ARG A 11 -11.19 -2.48 8.03
C ARG A 11 -10.14 -2.60 9.13
N GLN A 12 -9.62 -3.79 9.37
CA GLN A 12 -8.59 -4.01 10.39
C GLN A 12 -7.26 -3.36 10.00
N VAL A 13 -6.94 -3.34 8.71
CA VAL A 13 -5.79 -2.56 8.21
C VAL A 13 -5.96 -1.08 8.54
N GLU A 14 -7.12 -0.50 8.25
CA GLU A 14 -7.41 0.91 8.60
C GLU A 14 -7.26 1.18 10.11
N VAL A 15 -7.76 0.27 10.95
CA VAL A 15 -7.60 0.39 12.41
C VAL A 15 -6.12 0.38 12.81
N GLY A 16 -5.32 -0.50 12.22
CA GLY A 16 -3.87 -0.55 12.46
C GLY A 16 -3.16 0.74 12.04
N LEU A 17 -3.61 1.36 10.95
CA LEU A 17 -3.04 2.60 10.42
C LEU A 17 -3.36 3.83 11.27
N THR A 18 -4.41 3.81 12.10
CA THR A 18 -4.74 4.95 12.96
C THR A 18 -3.61 5.29 13.94
N LYS A 19 -2.82 4.32 14.35
CA LYS A 19 -1.68 4.51 15.27
C LYS A 19 -0.55 5.34 14.65
N VAL A 20 -0.46 5.40 13.34
CA VAL A 20 0.56 6.14 12.60
C VAL A 20 -0.03 7.30 11.80
N ASP A 21 -1.31 7.61 12.03
CA ASP A 21 -2.02 8.70 11.37
C ASP A 21 -1.92 8.63 9.84
N LEU A 22 -2.19 7.45 9.29
CA LEU A 22 -2.31 7.22 7.85
C LEU A 22 -3.71 6.71 7.50
N SER A 23 -4.26 7.24 6.42
CA SER A 23 -5.42 6.64 5.75
C SER A 23 -4.97 5.45 4.90
N LEU A 24 -5.90 4.57 4.55
CA LEU A 24 -5.61 3.45 3.64
C LEU A 24 -5.11 3.93 2.26
N PRO A 25 -5.70 4.95 1.62
CA PRO A 25 -5.16 5.49 0.37
C PRO A 25 -3.73 6.03 0.50
N GLN A 26 -3.42 6.74 1.59
CA GLN A 26 -2.06 7.22 1.85
C GLN A 26 -1.07 6.08 2.02
N TYR A 27 -1.42 5.09 2.82
CA TYR A 27 -0.59 3.89 3.02
C TYR A 27 -0.32 3.16 1.70
N ARG A 28 -1.35 2.97 0.87
CA ARG A 28 -1.21 2.30 -0.42
C ARG A 28 -0.29 3.07 -1.37
N ILE A 29 -0.35 4.40 -1.39
CA ILE A 29 0.57 5.21 -2.19
C ILE A 29 2.01 5.05 -1.70
N LEU A 30 2.25 5.17 -0.40
CA LEU A 30 3.59 4.97 0.16
C LEU A 30 4.14 3.58 -0.19
N MET A 31 3.32 2.55 -0.08
CA MET A 31 3.67 1.17 -0.42
C MET A 31 4.09 1.03 -1.90
N PHE A 32 3.30 1.59 -2.82
CA PHE A 32 3.61 1.51 -4.26
C PHE A 32 4.84 2.34 -4.62
N LEU A 33 5.06 3.48 -3.98
CA LEU A 33 6.28 4.25 -4.17
C LEU A 33 7.52 3.47 -3.70
N ASP A 34 7.42 2.75 -2.60
CA ASP A 34 8.50 1.89 -2.11
C ASP A 34 8.78 0.74 -3.08
N GLU A 35 7.77 0.25 -3.78
CA GLU A 35 7.88 -0.79 -4.81
C GLU A 35 8.36 -0.23 -6.19
N GLY A 36 8.62 1.06 -6.29
CA GLY A 36 9.13 1.70 -7.50
C GLY A 36 8.09 2.27 -8.46
N VAL A 37 6.81 2.29 -8.10
CA VAL A 37 5.73 2.88 -8.91
C VAL A 37 5.70 4.39 -8.66
N ALA A 38 6.38 5.16 -9.49
CA ALA A 38 6.64 6.58 -9.23
C ALA A 38 5.71 7.56 -9.99
N VAL A 39 5.08 7.13 -11.07
CA VAL A 39 4.30 8.00 -11.97
C VAL A 39 2.82 7.99 -11.58
N ALA A 40 2.20 9.18 -11.49
CA ALA A 40 0.80 9.35 -11.05
C ALA A 40 -0.21 8.51 -11.85
N SER A 41 -0.01 8.38 -13.18
CA SER A 41 -0.88 7.54 -14.01
C SER A 41 -0.83 6.06 -13.62
N LYS A 42 0.38 5.55 -13.33
CA LYS A 42 0.57 4.17 -12.88
C LYS A 42 0.05 3.97 -11.45
N LEU A 43 0.22 4.96 -10.57
CA LEU A 43 -0.37 4.93 -9.24
C LEU A 43 -1.90 4.86 -9.32
N ALA A 44 -2.53 5.65 -10.19
CA ALA A 44 -3.98 5.61 -10.40
C ALA A 44 -4.45 4.23 -10.87
N ASP A 45 -3.74 3.62 -11.82
CA ASP A 45 -4.05 2.27 -12.31
C ASP A 45 -3.92 1.21 -11.20
N HIS A 46 -2.84 1.25 -10.42
CA HIS A 46 -2.61 0.32 -9.32
C HIS A 46 -3.64 0.45 -8.20
N LEU A 47 -4.09 1.67 -7.92
CA LEU A 47 -5.09 1.94 -6.89
C LEU A 47 -6.53 1.79 -7.40
N ALA A 48 -6.72 1.67 -8.71
CA ALA A 48 -8.03 1.67 -9.38
C ALA A 48 -8.86 2.92 -9.02
N VAL A 49 -8.23 4.08 -9.04
CA VAL A 49 -8.83 5.39 -8.76
C VAL A 49 -8.48 6.39 -9.86
N SER A 50 -9.14 7.55 -9.86
CA SER A 50 -8.86 8.61 -10.82
C SER A 50 -7.52 9.31 -10.54
N ARG A 51 -6.91 9.91 -11.56
CA ARG A 51 -5.71 10.75 -11.40
C ARG A 51 -5.93 11.92 -10.43
N PRO A 52 -7.05 12.67 -10.47
CA PRO A 52 -7.32 13.70 -9.48
C PRO A 52 -7.32 13.19 -8.04
N THR A 53 -7.83 11.99 -7.81
CA THR A 53 -7.81 11.35 -6.48
C THR A 53 -6.37 11.07 -6.04
N VAL A 54 -5.54 10.51 -6.91
CA VAL A 54 -4.11 10.30 -6.62
C VAL A 54 -3.42 11.63 -6.30
N THR A 55 -3.65 12.65 -7.12
CA THR A 55 -3.06 13.97 -6.93
C THR A 55 -3.41 14.54 -5.54
N ALA A 56 -4.68 14.46 -5.14
CA ALA A 56 -5.13 14.94 -3.85
C ALA A 56 -4.45 14.21 -2.67
N VAL A 57 -4.33 12.90 -2.75
CA VAL A 57 -3.68 12.09 -1.71
C VAL A 57 -2.18 12.36 -1.66
N VAL A 58 -1.52 12.45 -2.82
CA VAL A 58 -0.08 12.79 -2.92
C VAL A 58 0.18 14.18 -2.37
N ASP A 59 -0.66 15.17 -2.69
CA ASP A 59 -0.55 16.53 -2.13
C ASP A 59 -0.52 16.52 -0.61
N GLY A 60 -1.38 15.75 0.01
CA GLY A 60 -1.40 15.58 1.47
C GLY A 60 -0.11 14.96 2.00
N LEU A 61 0.44 13.95 1.31
CA LEU A 61 1.70 13.30 1.70
C LEU A 61 2.91 14.22 1.50
N VAL A 62 2.93 15.01 0.43
CA VAL A 62 3.96 16.03 0.20
C VAL A 62 3.91 17.09 1.31
N GLY A 63 2.69 17.55 1.66
CA GLY A 63 2.51 18.52 2.75
C GLY A 63 2.98 18.00 4.12
N ARG A 64 2.96 16.69 4.33
CA ARG A 64 3.47 16.04 5.54
C ARG A 64 4.97 15.74 5.47
N GLY A 65 5.65 16.03 4.36
CA GLY A 65 7.07 15.73 4.17
C GLY A 65 7.39 14.25 3.98
N LEU A 66 6.42 13.45 3.55
CA LEU A 66 6.57 12.00 3.38
C LEU A 66 6.90 11.59 1.95
N VAL A 67 6.56 12.44 0.99
CA VAL A 67 6.76 12.26 -0.45
C VAL A 67 7.36 13.52 -1.05
N GLU A 68 8.26 13.34 -1.99
CA GLU A 68 8.81 14.42 -2.84
C GLU A 68 8.37 14.22 -4.28
N ARG A 69 8.04 15.33 -4.95
CA ARG A 69 7.86 15.36 -6.39
C ARG A 69 9.19 15.67 -7.05
N ARG A 70 9.50 14.90 -8.09
CA ARG A 70 10.65 15.17 -8.96
C ARG A 70 10.15 15.35 -10.37
N HIS A 71 10.48 16.49 -10.98
CA HIS A 71 10.26 16.70 -12.40
C HIS A 71 11.35 15.96 -13.17
N ASP A 72 10.94 15.26 -14.25
CA ASP A 72 11.87 14.69 -15.20
C ASP A 72 12.46 15.85 -16.05
N ASP A 73 13.79 15.98 -16.07
CA ASP A 73 14.49 17.02 -16.82
C ASP A 73 14.25 16.94 -18.34
N GLY A 74 13.82 15.77 -18.85
CA GLY A 74 13.51 15.53 -20.26
C GLY A 74 12.04 15.72 -20.65
N ASP A 75 11.10 15.65 -19.72
CA ASP A 75 9.67 15.80 -19.99
C ASP A 75 8.96 16.43 -18.79
N ARG A 76 8.61 17.72 -18.92
CA ARG A 76 7.87 18.49 -17.90
C ARG A 76 6.48 17.92 -17.56
N ARG A 77 5.95 16.99 -18.40
CA ARG A 77 4.66 16.32 -18.17
C ARG A 77 4.79 15.12 -17.24
N ARG A 78 6.01 14.58 -17.07
CA ARG A 78 6.27 13.46 -16.17
C ARG A 78 6.73 13.99 -14.83
N VAL A 79 5.87 13.85 -13.83
CA VAL A 79 6.21 14.10 -12.43
C VAL A 79 6.41 12.75 -11.75
N GLY A 80 7.64 12.46 -11.39
CA GLY A 80 7.98 11.33 -10.55
C GLY A 80 7.73 11.64 -9.08
N HIS A 81 7.46 10.62 -8.31
CA HIS A 81 7.25 10.70 -6.87
C HIS A 81 8.20 9.74 -6.18
N THR A 82 8.80 10.19 -5.08
CA THR A 82 9.70 9.36 -4.27
C THR A 82 9.38 9.53 -2.79
N LEU A 83 9.63 8.46 -2.02
CA LEU A 83 9.58 8.55 -0.58
C LEU A 83 10.73 9.40 -0.05
N THR A 84 10.43 10.26 0.92
CA THR A 84 11.46 10.88 1.74
C THR A 84 11.97 9.86 2.79
N PRO A 85 13.11 10.13 3.45
CA PRO A 85 13.51 9.29 4.59
C PRO A 85 12.43 9.19 5.68
N ALA A 86 11.71 10.30 5.94
CA ALA A 86 10.57 10.30 6.87
C ALA A 86 9.43 9.41 6.36
N GLY A 87 9.15 9.44 5.06
CA GLY A 87 8.14 8.58 4.43
C GLY A 87 8.48 7.10 4.56
N ARG A 88 9.74 6.72 4.36
CA ARG A 88 10.21 5.34 4.56
C ARG A 88 10.07 4.87 6.00
N ARG A 89 10.44 5.73 6.94
CA ARG A 89 10.30 5.40 8.37
C ARG A 89 8.84 5.20 8.75
N LEU A 90 7.96 6.09 8.32
CA LEU A 90 6.53 5.99 8.62
C LEU A 90 5.91 4.76 7.96
N LEU A 91 6.28 4.44 6.72
CA LEU A 91 5.83 3.22 6.04
C LEU A 91 6.23 1.97 6.84
N GLY A 92 7.49 1.89 7.30
CA GLY A 92 7.95 0.79 8.14
C GLY A 92 7.19 0.68 9.47
N GLN A 93 6.85 1.81 10.10
CA GLN A 93 6.02 1.84 11.30
C GLN A 93 4.59 1.36 11.00
N ALA A 94 4.03 1.80 9.88
CA ALA A 94 2.71 1.39 9.42
C ALA A 94 2.65 -0.13 9.17
N ASP A 95 3.63 -0.66 8.45
CA ASP A 95 3.75 -2.11 8.21
C ASP A 95 3.73 -2.90 9.52
N ARG A 96 4.56 -2.50 10.48
CA ARG A 96 4.62 -3.15 11.79
C ARG A 96 3.30 -3.05 12.57
N SER A 97 2.63 -1.90 12.50
CA SER A 97 1.35 -1.70 13.20
C SER A 97 0.24 -2.56 12.60
N VAL A 98 0.18 -2.65 11.27
CA VAL A 98 -0.80 -3.50 10.58
C VAL A 98 -0.50 -4.98 10.82
N ASP A 99 0.76 -5.39 10.68
CA ASP A 99 1.17 -6.78 10.93
C ASP A 99 0.83 -7.22 12.35
N ALA A 100 1.12 -6.39 13.35
CA ALA A 100 0.78 -6.67 14.75
C ALA A 100 -0.73 -6.82 14.93
N ARG A 101 -1.52 -5.99 14.27
CA ARG A 101 -2.98 -6.07 14.31
C ARG A 101 -3.51 -7.36 13.69
N LEU A 102 -2.98 -7.76 12.54
CA LEU A 102 -3.38 -9.00 11.89
C LEU A 102 -2.97 -10.24 12.70
N GLN A 103 -1.79 -10.22 13.31
CA GLN A 103 -1.34 -11.31 14.19
C GLN A 103 -2.19 -11.40 15.45
N GLU A 104 -2.57 -10.28 16.04
CA GLU A 104 -3.49 -10.26 17.19
C GLU A 104 -4.82 -10.93 16.84
N ILE A 105 -5.38 -10.61 15.67
CA ILE A 105 -6.63 -11.19 15.21
C ILE A 105 -6.47 -12.69 14.91
N ALA A 106 -5.41 -13.08 14.23
CA ALA A 106 -5.11 -14.49 13.97
C ALA A 106 -4.90 -15.29 15.26
N GLY A 107 -4.45 -14.65 16.34
CA GLY A 107 -4.32 -15.26 17.66
C GLY A 107 -5.62 -15.75 18.28
N HIS A 108 -6.77 -15.39 17.71
CA HIS A 108 -8.07 -15.95 18.09
C HIS A 108 -8.39 -17.31 17.45
N LEU A 109 -7.51 -17.82 16.58
CA LEU A 109 -7.60 -19.18 16.06
C LEU A 109 -7.17 -20.18 17.16
N ASP A 110 -7.72 -21.40 17.09
CA ASP A 110 -7.63 -22.38 18.16
C ASP A 110 -6.23 -23.00 18.36
N ASP A 111 -5.39 -22.97 17.30
CA ASP A 111 -4.03 -23.52 17.41
C ASP A 111 -2.99 -22.72 16.61
N GLY A 112 -1.71 -22.89 17.00
CA GLY A 112 -0.59 -22.20 16.37
C GLY A 112 -0.37 -22.56 14.91
N GLY A 113 -0.74 -23.76 14.48
CA GLY A 113 -0.67 -24.17 13.08
C GLY A 113 -1.63 -23.38 12.22
N GLN A 114 -2.86 -23.19 12.66
CA GLN A 114 -3.86 -22.38 11.98
C GLN A 114 -3.46 -20.89 11.89
N ILE A 115 -2.83 -20.36 12.94
CA ILE A 115 -2.30 -18.99 12.93
C ILE A 115 -1.26 -18.85 11.81
N GLN A 116 -0.33 -19.78 11.71
CA GLN A 116 0.69 -19.78 10.63
C GLN A 116 0.07 -19.94 9.26
N GLU A 117 -0.93 -20.80 9.10
CA GLU A 117 -1.67 -20.98 7.85
C GLU A 117 -2.38 -19.69 7.43
N ALA A 118 -3.02 -18.99 8.35
CA ALA A 118 -3.69 -17.72 8.08
C ALA A 118 -2.70 -16.65 7.60
N MET A 119 -1.56 -16.52 8.25
CA MET A 119 -0.52 -15.57 7.87
C MET A 119 0.11 -15.95 6.53
N PHE A 120 0.36 -17.23 6.29
CA PHE A 120 0.86 -17.73 5.01
C PHE A 120 -0.16 -17.51 3.88
N GLY A 121 -1.45 -17.59 4.19
CA GLY A 121 -2.53 -17.27 3.24
C GLY A 121 -2.43 -15.85 2.70
N LEU A 122 -2.06 -14.87 3.53
CA LEU A 122 -1.83 -13.49 3.08
C LEU A 122 -0.63 -13.40 2.12
N GLU A 123 0.43 -14.16 2.37
CA GLU A 123 1.57 -14.23 1.47
C GLU A 123 1.19 -14.85 0.12
N LEU A 124 0.35 -15.87 0.11
CA LEU A 124 -0.19 -16.44 -1.13
C LEU A 124 -1.03 -15.41 -1.90
N TRP A 125 -1.85 -14.64 -1.22
CA TRP A 125 -2.61 -13.56 -1.85
C TRP A 125 -1.72 -12.46 -2.41
N ARG A 126 -0.64 -12.10 -1.70
CA ARG A 126 0.36 -11.15 -2.22
C ARG A 126 0.92 -11.64 -3.57
N ARG A 127 1.36 -12.89 -3.63
CA ARG A 127 1.88 -13.49 -4.87
C ARG A 127 0.85 -13.53 -5.99
N ALA A 128 -0.40 -13.85 -5.66
CA ALA A 128 -1.50 -13.85 -6.63
C ALA A 128 -1.77 -12.45 -7.18
N LEU A 129 -1.76 -11.43 -6.33
CA LEU A 129 -1.95 -10.03 -6.72
C LEU A 129 -0.79 -9.54 -7.60
N ASP A 130 0.44 -9.89 -7.27
CA ASP A 130 1.61 -9.54 -8.08
C ASP A 130 1.54 -10.18 -9.47
N GLY A 131 1.17 -11.46 -9.55
CA GLY A 131 0.97 -12.16 -10.83
C GLY A 131 -0.17 -11.57 -11.65
N TYR A 132 -1.27 -11.24 -11.02
CA TYR A 132 -2.40 -10.58 -11.67
C TYR A 132 -2.01 -9.22 -12.26
N ARG A 133 -1.27 -8.43 -11.50
CA ARG A 133 -0.76 -7.12 -11.96
C ARG A 133 0.18 -7.27 -13.15
N ALA A 134 1.15 -8.18 -13.05
CA ALA A 134 2.11 -8.45 -14.13
C ALA A 134 1.42 -8.86 -15.44
N ALA A 135 0.38 -9.68 -15.37
CA ALA A 135 -0.38 -10.11 -16.53
C ALA A 135 -1.17 -8.97 -17.20
N ARG A 136 -1.63 -7.98 -16.43
CA ARG A 136 -2.44 -6.86 -16.95
C ARG A 136 -1.62 -5.69 -17.47
N MET A 137 -0.45 -5.44 -16.88
CA MET A 137 0.37 -4.27 -17.21
C MET A 137 1.41 -4.55 -18.30
N GLY A 138 1.52 -5.81 -18.75
CA GLY A 138 2.54 -6.22 -19.71
C GLY A 138 3.95 -6.20 -19.12
N PRO A 139 4.98 -6.62 -19.90
CA PRO A 139 6.36 -6.51 -19.44
C PRO A 139 6.68 -5.04 -19.16
N ALA A 140 7.32 -4.80 -18.04
CA ALA A 140 7.78 -3.46 -17.66
C ALA A 140 8.66 -2.91 -18.77
N ALA A 141 8.15 -1.92 -19.44
CA ALA A 141 8.92 -1.16 -20.41
C ALA A 141 9.75 -0.10 -19.68
#